data_1854c4ae73127e2409ea65752c95d625
#
_entry.id   1854c4ae73127e2409ea65752c95d625
#
_cell.length_a   1.000
_cell.length_b   1.000
_cell.length_c   1.000
_cell.angle_alpha   90.00
_cell.angle_beta   90.00
_cell.angle_gamma   90.00
#
_symmetry.space_group_name_H-M   'P 1'
#
loop_
_entity.id
_entity.type
_entity.pdbx_description
1 polymer ?
#
loop_
_entity_poly.entity_id
_entity_poly.type
_entity_poly.pdbx_seq_one_letter_code
_entity_poly.pdbx_strand_id
1 'polypeptide(L)'
;DRAKYYADMDFNKIPVEYLISKEYADIRRKEISSENAAKMVLPGNIENGDTIYLTTADSDGNMVSLIQSNYRGMGSGMIPTGLGFMLQDRGELFSLDQNHFNVYAPKKRPFHTIIPAFITKDGKPFVSFGLMGGAMQPQGHAQIVINIVDFDMNLQEAGDAPRIRHQSDQQPTGGNMTDGGELALESGFDYKQVRELMKKGHKIIYDL
;
A
#
# COMPACT_ATOMS: atom_id res chain seq x y z
N ASP A 1 -10.89 -2.94 -3.10
CA ASP A 1 -10.28 -3.79 -4.13
C ASP A 1 -9.18 -4.68 -3.54
N ARG A 2 -8.18 -4.09 -2.88
CA ARG A 2 -7.02 -4.81 -2.35
C ARG A 2 -7.39 -6.00 -1.46
N ALA A 3 -8.23 -5.83 -0.46
CA ALA A 3 -8.61 -6.90 0.45
C ALA A 3 -9.56 -7.95 -0.16
N LYS A 4 -10.21 -7.61 -1.28
CA LYS A 4 -11.10 -8.54 -1.97
C LYS A 4 -10.41 -9.35 -3.06
N TYR A 5 -9.58 -8.70 -3.88
CA TYR A 5 -9.06 -9.28 -5.12
C TYR A 5 -7.59 -9.66 -5.07
N TYR A 6 -6.77 -9.04 -4.19
CA TYR A 6 -5.34 -9.31 -4.18
C TYR A 6 -5.05 -10.65 -3.52
N ALA A 7 -4.66 -11.61 -4.34
CA ALA A 7 -4.33 -12.97 -3.95
C ALA A 7 -3.34 -13.58 -4.95
N ASP A 8 -2.89 -14.79 -4.67
CA ASP A 8 -2.02 -15.54 -5.57
C ASP A 8 -2.71 -15.82 -6.91
N MET A 9 -2.18 -15.26 -8.00
CA MET A 9 -2.75 -15.36 -9.35
C MET A 9 -2.67 -16.78 -9.93
N ASP A 10 -1.81 -17.65 -9.41
CA ASP A 10 -1.78 -19.07 -9.80
C ASP A 10 -3.02 -19.82 -9.29
N PHE A 11 -3.69 -19.27 -8.28
CA PHE A 11 -4.90 -19.86 -7.68
C PHE A 11 -6.18 -19.14 -8.06
N ASN A 12 -6.11 -17.89 -8.51
CA ASN A 12 -7.27 -17.06 -8.77
C ASN A 12 -7.11 -16.26 -10.06
N LYS A 13 -8.14 -16.25 -10.91
CA LYS A 13 -8.20 -15.36 -12.07
C LYS A 13 -8.57 -13.94 -11.58
N ILE A 14 -7.57 -13.14 -11.33
CA ILE A 14 -7.74 -11.73 -10.96
C ILE A 14 -7.75 -10.91 -12.25
N PRO A 15 -8.78 -10.09 -12.49
CA PRO A 15 -8.87 -9.28 -13.70
C PRO A 15 -7.94 -8.04 -13.62
N VAL A 16 -6.62 -8.27 -13.61
CA VAL A 16 -5.61 -7.22 -13.40
C VAL A 16 -5.74 -6.12 -14.45
N GLU A 17 -5.84 -6.48 -15.73
CA GLU A 17 -5.97 -5.53 -16.84
C GLU A 17 -7.17 -4.58 -16.64
N TYR A 18 -8.29 -5.10 -16.16
CA TYR A 18 -9.46 -4.30 -15.85
C TYR A 18 -9.22 -3.41 -14.62
N LEU A 19 -8.67 -3.95 -13.53
CA LEU A 19 -8.43 -3.21 -12.29
C LEU A 19 -7.47 -2.00 -12.47
N ILE A 20 -6.56 -2.06 -13.45
CA ILE A 20 -5.64 -0.96 -13.79
C ILE A 20 -6.13 -0.11 -14.97
N SER A 21 -7.31 -0.40 -15.53
CA SER A 21 -7.84 0.33 -16.69
C SER A 21 -8.36 1.73 -16.33
N LYS A 22 -8.35 2.62 -17.31
CA LYS A 22 -8.97 3.95 -17.19
C LYS A 22 -10.49 3.84 -16.96
N GLU A 23 -11.14 2.87 -17.59
CA GLU A 23 -12.57 2.61 -17.43
C GLU A 23 -12.89 2.28 -15.95
N TYR A 24 -12.13 1.37 -15.33
CA TYR A 24 -12.33 1.04 -13.93
C TYR A 24 -12.02 2.24 -13.01
N ALA A 25 -10.95 2.97 -13.28
CA ALA A 25 -10.62 4.19 -12.54
C ALA A 25 -11.75 5.23 -12.60
N ASP A 26 -12.40 5.40 -13.74
CA ASP A 26 -13.53 6.32 -13.90
C ASP A 26 -14.79 5.86 -13.14
N ILE A 27 -15.02 4.55 -13.06
CA ILE A 27 -16.09 3.99 -12.22
C ILE A 27 -15.82 4.30 -10.75
N ARG A 28 -14.60 4.01 -10.27
CA ARG A 28 -14.20 4.25 -8.87
C ARG A 28 -14.21 5.73 -8.50
N ARG A 29 -13.83 6.61 -9.43
CA ARG A 29 -13.86 8.06 -9.23
C ARG A 29 -15.27 8.59 -8.96
N LYS A 30 -16.30 7.99 -9.56
CA LYS A 30 -17.70 8.38 -9.34
C LYS A 30 -18.20 8.07 -7.91
N GLU A 31 -17.51 7.20 -7.17
CA GLU A 31 -17.83 6.92 -5.78
C GLU A 31 -17.24 7.97 -4.81
N ILE A 32 -16.37 8.84 -5.29
CA ILE A 32 -15.76 9.91 -4.51
C ILE A 32 -16.72 11.12 -4.47
N SER A 33 -17.11 11.51 -3.26
CA SER A 33 -17.87 12.75 -3.03
C SER A 33 -16.91 13.90 -2.80
N SER A 34 -17.14 15.04 -3.45
CA SER A 34 -16.45 16.30 -3.16
C SER A 34 -16.89 16.92 -1.83
N GLU A 35 -18.06 16.53 -1.32
CA GLU A 35 -18.72 17.18 -0.18
C GLU A 35 -18.52 16.40 1.14
N ASN A 36 -18.51 15.07 1.08
CA ASN A 36 -18.51 14.24 2.27
C ASN A 36 -17.53 13.07 2.17
N ALA A 37 -16.87 12.76 3.30
CA ALA A 37 -16.10 11.54 3.44
C ALA A 37 -17.00 10.30 3.35
N ALA A 38 -16.57 9.29 2.61
CA ALA A 38 -17.26 8.02 2.55
C ALA A 38 -17.13 7.28 3.91
N LYS A 39 -18.25 6.85 4.47
CA LYS A 39 -18.26 6.04 5.71
C LYS A 39 -17.93 4.57 5.46
N MET A 40 -18.14 4.10 4.24
CA MET A 40 -17.87 2.74 3.85
C MET A 40 -17.26 2.72 2.45
N VAL A 41 -16.00 2.37 2.39
CA VAL A 41 -15.30 1.96 1.17
C VAL A 41 -14.66 0.61 1.53
N LEU A 42 -15.09 -0.44 0.88
CA LEU A 42 -14.60 -1.78 1.15
C LEU A 42 -13.22 -1.96 0.49
N PRO A 43 -12.29 -2.54 1.09
CA PRO A 43 -11.77 -2.89 2.41
C PRO A 43 -10.36 -2.34 2.73
N GLY A 44 -9.83 -2.48 3.92
CA GLY A 44 -8.41 -2.40 4.28
C GLY A 44 -8.13 -2.10 5.76
N ASN A 45 -7.26 -2.80 6.48
CA ASN A 45 -6.64 -2.38 7.75
C ASN A 45 -5.14 -2.62 7.78
N ILE A 46 -4.41 -1.88 8.64
CA ILE A 46 -2.96 -1.90 8.67
C ILE A 46 -2.46 -1.81 10.10
N GLU A 47 -1.54 -2.72 10.46
CA GLU A 47 -0.64 -2.58 11.59
C GLU A 47 0.77 -2.24 11.12
N ASN A 48 1.62 -1.67 12.00
CA ASN A 48 2.98 -1.26 11.71
C ASN A 48 3.84 -2.46 11.28
N GLY A 49 4.43 -2.38 10.08
CA GLY A 49 5.34 -3.39 9.55
C GLY A 49 6.80 -2.91 9.63
N ASP A 50 7.71 -3.81 9.97
CA ASP A 50 9.16 -3.60 9.91
C ASP A 50 9.67 -3.98 8.52
N THR A 51 10.30 -3.02 7.85
CA THR A 51 10.72 -3.19 6.44
C THR A 51 11.95 -2.33 6.19
N ILE A 52 12.89 -2.83 5.38
CA ILE A 52 13.99 -2.02 4.83
C ILE A 52 13.93 -2.01 3.32
N TYR A 53 14.33 -0.90 2.73
CA TYR A 53 14.42 -0.69 1.30
C TYR A 53 15.82 -0.25 0.89
N LEU A 54 16.30 -0.79 -0.23
CA LEU A 54 17.57 -0.46 -0.86
C LEU A 54 17.36 -0.25 -2.34
N THR A 55 18.04 0.75 -2.93
CA THR A 55 18.15 0.91 -4.36
C THR A 55 19.59 1.18 -4.77
N THR A 56 20.00 0.66 -5.92
CA THR A 56 21.29 0.95 -6.55
C THR A 56 21.10 1.15 -8.05
N ALA A 57 22.00 1.92 -8.66
CA ALA A 57 22.04 2.10 -10.10
C ALA A 57 23.50 2.19 -10.56
N ASP A 58 23.76 1.81 -11.80
CA ASP A 58 25.07 1.95 -12.46
C ASP A 58 25.00 2.90 -13.67
N SER A 59 26.17 3.17 -14.27
CA SER A 59 26.30 4.04 -15.43
C SER A 59 25.66 3.49 -16.71
N ASP A 60 25.40 2.18 -16.76
CA ASP A 60 24.79 1.53 -17.91
C ASP A 60 23.25 1.55 -17.83
N GLY A 61 22.69 2.10 -16.73
CA GLY A 61 21.26 2.20 -16.49
C GLY A 61 20.65 0.96 -15.87
N ASN A 62 21.46 0.01 -15.39
CA ASN A 62 20.94 -1.09 -14.59
C ASN A 62 20.52 -0.55 -13.22
N MET A 63 19.36 -0.97 -12.75
CA MET A 63 18.84 -0.56 -11.43
C MET A 63 18.36 -1.78 -10.64
N VAL A 64 18.60 -1.74 -9.33
CA VAL A 64 18.03 -2.69 -8.37
C VAL A 64 17.09 -1.94 -7.46
N SER A 65 15.89 -2.48 -7.28
CA SER A 65 14.92 -2.07 -6.27
C SER A 65 14.67 -3.26 -5.36
N LEU A 66 15.20 -3.22 -4.16
CA LEU A 66 15.19 -4.35 -3.23
C LEU A 66 14.49 -3.95 -1.94
N ILE A 67 13.53 -4.76 -1.53
CA ILE A 67 12.83 -4.59 -0.27
C ILE A 67 12.86 -5.91 0.52
N GLN A 68 13.11 -5.82 1.82
CA GLN A 68 13.14 -6.97 2.72
C GLN A 68 12.33 -6.67 3.98
N SER A 69 11.56 -7.65 4.45
CA SER A 69 10.66 -7.47 5.58
C SER A 69 10.21 -8.80 6.15
N ASN A 70 10.17 -8.87 7.47
CA ASN A 70 9.47 -9.94 8.20
C ASN A 70 7.97 -9.66 8.35
N TYR A 71 7.50 -8.50 7.91
CA TYR A 71 6.18 -7.90 8.05
C TYR A 71 5.99 -7.23 9.40
N ARG A 72 5.81 -7.96 10.49
CA ARG A 72 5.63 -7.39 11.84
C ARG A 72 6.85 -7.70 12.70
N GLY A 73 7.60 -6.68 13.13
CA GLY A 73 8.72 -6.79 14.05
C GLY A 73 9.60 -8.04 13.82
N MET A 74 9.58 -8.95 14.77
CA MET A 74 10.33 -10.21 14.71
C MET A 74 9.72 -11.28 13.79
N GLY A 75 8.73 -10.92 12.94
CA GLY A 75 8.02 -11.86 12.09
C GLY A 75 7.30 -12.93 12.91
N SER A 76 7.37 -14.18 12.46
CA SER A 76 6.75 -15.31 13.16
C SER A 76 7.43 -15.68 14.49
N GLY A 77 8.59 -15.11 14.81
CA GLY A 77 9.43 -15.53 15.95
C GLY A 77 10.10 -16.89 15.77
N MET A 78 9.86 -17.60 14.66
CA MET A 78 10.42 -18.92 14.39
C MET A 78 11.74 -18.80 13.63
N ILE A 79 12.78 -19.42 14.18
CA ILE A 79 14.10 -19.54 13.55
C ILE A 79 14.30 -20.99 13.16
N PRO A 80 14.40 -21.33 11.87
CA PRO A 80 14.69 -22.69 11.45
C PRO A 80 16.08 -23.11 11.92
N THR A 81 16.18 -24.32 12.44
CA THR A 81 17.44 -24.85 12.97
C THR A 81 18.56 -24.79 11.93
N GLY A 82 19.67 -24.16 12.29
CA GLY A 82 20.88 -24.07 11.47
C GLY A 82 20.86 -23.00 10.38
N LEU A 83 19.79 -22.23 10.21
CA LEU A 83 19.69 -21.21 9.14
C LEU A 83 20.02 -19.78 9.61
N GLY A 84 19.87 -19.48 10.92
CA GLY A 84 20.27 -18.19 11.48
C GLY A 84 19.43 -16.98 11.05
N PHE A 85 18.22 -17.19 10.47
CA PHE A 85 17.28 -16.13 10.12
C PHE A 85 15.86 -16.47 10.59
N MET A 86 15.05 -15.45 10.74
CA MET A 86 13.66 -15.53 11.19
C MET A 86 12.71 -15.64 10.01
N LEU A 87 11.64 -16.44 10.13
CA LEU A 87 10.59 -16.51 9.12
C LEU A 87 9.64 -15.32 9.28
N GLN A 88 9.23 -14.78 8.14
CA GLN A 88 8.20 -13.73 8.07
C GLN A 88 6.83 -14.29 8.49
N ASP A 89 5.90 -13.41 8.91
CA ASP A 89 4.60 -13.80 9.44
C ASP A 89 3.39 -13.50 8.53
N ARG A 90 3.61 -13.23 7.24
CA ARG A 90 2.52 -12.94 6.29
C ARG A 90 1.50 -14.06 6.10
N GLY A 91 1.80 -15.25 6.60
CA GLY A 91 0.83 -16.35 6.63
C GLY A 91 -0.45 -16.01 7.38
N GLU A 92 -0.41 -15.10 8.36
CA GLU A 92 -1.58 -14.61 9.08
C GLU A 92 -2.56 -13.82 8.21
N LEU A 93 -2.09 -13.31 7.06
CA LEU A 93 -2.92 -12.55 6.12
C LEU A 93 -3.81 -13.42 5.24
N PHE A 94 -3.72 -14.74 5.31
CA PHE A 94 -4.70 -15.60 4.64
C PHE A 94 -6.08 -15.46 5.28
N SER A 95 -7.11 -15.51 4.43
CA SER A 95 -8.49 -15.66 4.89
C SER A 95 -8.79 -17.11 5.24
N LEU A 96 -9.59 -17.34 6.27
CA LEU A 96 -10.17 -18.65 6.59
C LEU A 96 -11.56 -18.85 5.94
N ASP A 97 -12.13 -17.81 5.35
CA ASP A 97 -13.35 -17.91 4.55
C ASP A 97 -13.07 -18.64 3.23
N GLN A 98 -13.73 -19.79 3.03
CA GLN A 98 -13.55 -20.64 1.85
C GLN A 98 -13.94 -19.96 0.54
N ASN A 99 -14.75 -18.91 0.58
CA ASN A 99 -15.19 -18.14 -0.58
C ASN A 99 -14.30 -16.93 -0.88
N HIS A 100 -13.31 -16.65 -0.04
CA HIS A 100 -12.44 -15.50 -0.20
C HIS A 100 -11.31 -15.80 -1.19
N PHE A 101 -10.96 -14.84 -2.07
CA PHE A 101 -9.87 -15.01 -3.02
C PHE A 101 -8.53 -15.36 -2.36
N ASN A 102 -8.26 -14.79 -1.20
CA ASN A 102 -7.04 -15.03 -0.42
C ASN A 102 -7.22 -16.13 0.65
N VAL A 103 -8.12 -17.08 0.43
CA VAL A 103 -8.30 -18.24 1.34
C VAL A 103 -7.01 -19.05 1.44
N TYR A 104 -6.72 -19.55 2.63
CA TYR A 104 -5.55 -20.42 2.86
C TYR A 104 -5.63 -21.69 2.00
N ALA A 105 -4.53 -22.02 1.33
CA ALA A 105 -4.36 -23.25 0.59
C ALA A 105 -2.88 -23.68 0.59
N PRO A 106 -2.58 -25.00 0.54
CA PRO A 106 -1.21 -25.49 0.40
C PRO A 106 -0.54 -24.92 -0.85
N LYS A 107 0.75 -24.57 -0.76
CA LYS A 107 1.60 -24.02 -1.83
C LYS A 107 1.16 -22.64 -2.35
N LYS A 108 0.14 -22.02 -1.77
CA LYS A 108 -0.33 -20.70 -2.11
C LYS A 108 0.50 -19.63 -1.41
N ARG A 109 0.88 -18.58 -2.15
CA ARG A 109 1.54 -17.39 -1.59
C ARG A 109 0.54 -16.57 -0.78
N PRO A 110 0.89 -16.09 0.43
CA PRO A 110 0.03 -15.20 1.18
C PRO A 110 -0.09 -13.83 0.47
N PHE A 111 -1.09 -13.05 0.85
CA PHE A 111 -1.14 -11.64 0.50
C PHE A 111 0.18 -10.96 0.83
N HIS A 112 0.70 -10.15 -0.09
CA HIS A 112 2.00 -9.52 0.05
C HIS A 112 1.90 -8.02 0.31
N THR A 113 2.83 -7.49 1.13
CA THR A 113 2.83 -6.09 1.57
C THR A 113 4.06 -5.31 1.13
N ILE A 114 5.04 -5.94 0.46
CA ILE A 114 6.25 -5.29 -0.01
C ILE A 114 6.17 -5.00 -1.51
N ILE A 115 6.56 -3.78 -1.90
CA ILE A 115 6.40 -3.27 -3.26
C ILE A 115 7.68 -2.52 -3.67
N PRO A 116 8.74 -3.23 -4.12
CA PRO A 116 9.84 -2.56 -4.81
C PRO A 116 9.35 -2.08 -6.19
N ALA A 117 9.69 -0.87 -6.58
CA ALA A 117 9.13 -0.26 -7.79
C ALA A 117 10.15 0.40 -8.69
N PHE A 118 9.80 0.50 -9.97
CA PHE A 118 10.50 1.28 -10.98
C PHE A 118 9.54 2.18 -11.73
N ILE A 119 10.03 3.35 -12.12
CA ILE A 119 9.39 4.19 -13.13
C ILE A 119 10.30 4.19 -14.38
N THR A 120 9.69 3.99 -15.53
CA THR A 120 10.37 4.18 -16.83
C THR A 120 9.78 5.40 -17.53
N LYS A 121 10.61 6.13 -18.24
CA LYS A 121 10.20 7.27 -19.09
C LYS A 121 10.75 7.06 -20.49
N ASP A 122 9.87 7.11 -21.48
CA ASP A 122 10.23 6.88 -22.89
C ASP A 122 10.98 5.55 -23.12
N GLY A 123 10.56 4.50 -22.41
CA GLY A 123 11.17 3.17 -22.49
C GLY A 123 12.53 3.02 -21.80
N LYS A 124 12.99 4.06 -21.08
CA LYS A 124 14.27 4.06 -20.36
C LYS A 124 14.07 4.03 -18.85
N PRO A 125 15.02 3.48 -18.08
CA PRO A 125 15.03 3.60 -16.63
C PRO A 125 14.99 5.06 -16.21
N PHE A 126 14.14 5.41 -15.23
CA PHE A 126 14.00 6.78 -14.75
C PHE A 126 14.15 6.88 -13.23
N VAL A 127 13.35 6.12 -12.47
CA VAL A 127 13.43 6.12 -11.00
C VAL A 127 13.28 4.69 -10.47
N SER A 128 14.12 4.32 -9.53
CA SER A 128 13.96 3.16 -8.66
C SER A 128 13.56 3.66 -7.26
N PHE A 129 12.45 3.18 -6.71
CA PHE A 129 11.97 3.66 -5.43
C PHE A 129 11.17 2.61 -4.65
N GLY A 130 10.98 2.86 -3.36
CA GLY A 130 10.17 2.05 -2.47
C GLY A 130 9.94 2.74 -1.15
N LEU A 131 8.96 2.24 -0.41
CA LEU A 131 8.57 2.72 0.92
C LEU A 131 8.48 1.56 1.90
N MET A 132 8.54 1.87 3.19
CA MET A 132 8.23 0.98 4.29
C MET A 132 6.80 1.23 4.80
N GLY A 133 6.35 0.45 5.81
CA GLY A 133 5.10 0.68 6.51
C GLY A 133 3.92 -0.20 6.06
N GLY A 134 4.17 -1.40 5.57
CA GLY A 134 3.11 -2.37 5.23
C GLY A 134 2.14 -1.79 4.19
N ALA A 135 0.87 -1.62 4.54
CA ALA A 135 -0.13 -1.09 3.63
C ALA A 135 -0.10 0.45 3.44
N MET A 136 0.85 1.15 4.05
CA MET A 136 1.26 2.49 3.63
C MET A 136 1.92 2.45 2.24
N GLN A 137 2.60 1.37 1.87
CA GLN A 137 3.38 1.30 0.63
C GLN A 137 2.58 1.67 -0.62
N PRO A 138 1.41 1.08 -0.95
CA PRO A 138 0.66 1.49 -2.14
C PRO A 138 0.16 2.93 -2.07
N GLN A 139 -0.20 3.43 -0.90
CA GLN A 139 -0.64 4.81 -0.70
C GLN A 139 0.51 5.82 -0.89
N GLY A 140 1.66 5.55 -0.29
CA GLY A 140 2.83 6.40 -0.41
C GLY A 140 3.44 6.34 -1.82
N HIS A 141 3.45 5.17 -2.48
CA HIS A 141 3.88 5.08 -3.88
C HIS A 141 3.04 5.97 -4.78
N ALA A 142 1.70 5.96 -4.62
CA ALA A 142 0.82 6.84 -5.37
C ALA A 142 1.16 8.32 -5.15
N GLN A 143 1.39 8.73 -3.90
CA GLN A 143 1.74 10.10 -3.55
C GLN A 143 3.07 10.53 -4.15
N ILE A 144 4.11 9.69 -4.07
CA ILE A 144 5.41 9.97 -4.69
C ILE A 144 5.29 10.13 -6.22
N VAL A 145 4.55 9.24 -6.89
CA VAL A 145 4.34 9.35 -8.35
C VAL A 145 3.59 10.62 -8.70
N ILE A 146 2.53 10.96 -7.97
CA ILE A 146 1.76 12.21 -8.16
C ILE A 146 2.67 13.44 -7.95
N ASN A 147 3.47 13.46 -6.90
CA ASN A 147 4.39 14.55 -6.63
C ASN A 147 5.38 14.77 -7.78
N ILE A 148 5.94 13.69 -8.34
CA ILE A 148 6.88 13.78 -9.47
C ILE A 148 6.19 14.15 -10.78
N VAL A 149 5.02 13.54 -11.08
CA VAL A 149 4.41 13.60 -12.41
C VAL A 149 3.42 14.76 -12.54
N ASP A 150 2.61 15.00 -11.52
CA ASP A 150 1.53 15.99 -11.57
C ASP A 150 1.94 17.34 -10.96
N PHE A 151 2.86 17.33 -9.98
CA PHE A 151 3.36 18.55 -9.33
C PHE A 151 4.79 18.93 -9.73
N ASP A 152 5.42 18.17 -10.64
CA ASP A 152 6.76 18.42 -11.18
C ASP A 152 7.84 18.60 -10.10
N MET A 153 7.67 17.91 -8.98
CA MET A 153 8.63 17.93 -7.89
C MET A 153 9.88 17.12 -8.24
N ASN A 154 11.06 17.60 -7.83
CA ASN A 154 12.25 16.76 -7.87
C ASN A 154 12.19 15.62 -6.83
N LEU A 155 13.13 14.67 -6.89
CA LEU A 155 13.08 13.47 -6.04
C LEU A 155 13.16 13.80 -4.54
N GLN A 156 13.93 14.82 -4.15
CA GLN A 156 14.05 15.24 -2.76
C GLN A 156 12.75 15.89 -2.28
N GLU A 157 12.21 16.83 -3.06
CA GLU A 157 10.94 17.49 -2.77
C GLU A 157 9.79 16.49 -2.67
N ALA A 158 9.74 15.52 -3.60
CA ALA A 158 8.71 14.48 -3.59
C ALA A 158 8.80 13.57 -2.35
N GLY A 159 10.01 13.33 -1.85
CA GLY A 159 10.26 12.56 -0.64
C GLY A 159 9.99 13.31 0.65
N ASP A 160 10.25 14.63 0.67
CA ASP A 160 10.07 15.50 1.83
C ASP A 160 8.65 16.04 1.97
N ALA A 161 7.85 15.98 0.89
CA ALA A 161 6.45 16.42 0.93
C ALA A 161 5.65 15.63 1.97
N PRO A 162 4.81 16.31 2.78
CA PRO A 162 4.04 15.65 3.82
C PRO A 162 3.08 14.62 3.22
N ARG A 163 3.03 13.43 3.84
CA ARG A 163 2.24 12.30 3.37
C ARG A 163 0.97 12.13 4.17
N ILE A 164 0.02 11.48 3.56
CA ILE A 164 -1.20 10.99 4.19
C ILE A 164 -1.23 9.48 4.21
N ARG A 165 -1.87 8.91 5.24
CA ARG A 165 -2.18 7.50 5.30
C ARG A 165 -3.62 7.30 5.76
N HIS A 166 -4.44 6.67 4.94
CA HIS A 166 -5.75 6.21 5.38
C HIS A 166 -5.61 4.91 6.16
N GLN A 167 -6.11 4.90 7.38
CA GLN A 167 -6.10 3.75 8.29
C GLN A 167 -7.52 3.24 8.50
N SER A 168 -7.69 1.92 8.49
CA SER A 168 -8.96 1.27 8.79
C SER A 168 -8.71 -0.18 9.22
N ASP A 169 -9.68 -0.82 9.81
CA ASP A 169 -9.62 -2.19 10.34
C ASP A 169 -9.80 -3.30 9.29
N GLN A 170 -9.70 -2.99 8.01
CA GLN A 170 -9.92 -3.94 6.91
C GLN A 170 -8.64 -4.66 6.49
N GLN A 171 -8.57 -5.95 6.79
CA GLN A 171 -7.49 -6.84 6.38
C GLN A 171 -7.85 -7.63 5.09
N PRO A 172 -6.86 -8.15 4.35
CA PRO A 172 -7.10 -9.06 3.21
C PRO A 172 -7.69 -10.41 3.65
N THR A 173 -8.13 -10.52 4.88
CA THR A 173 -8.83 -11.65 5.49
C THR A 173 -10.35 -11.57 5.35
N GLY A 174 -10.89 -10.49 4.77
CA GLY A 174 -12.32 -10.33 4.48
C GLY A 174 -13.08 -9.36 5.39
N GLY A 175 -12.39 -8.66 6.30
CA GLY A 175 -13.02 -7.62 7.13
C GLY A 175 -13.52 -6.41 6.31
N ASN A 176 -14.61 -5.79 6.71
CA ASN A 176 -15.19 -4.62 6.07
C ASN A 176 -15.17 -3.41 7.00
N MET A 177 -14.69 -2.28 6.50
CA MET A 177 -14.75 -0.99 7.20
C MET A 177 -16.18 -0.51 7.30
N THR A 178 -16.58 -0.01 8.48
CA THR A 178 -17.94 0.47 8.74
C THR A 178 -18.02 1.92 9.19
N ASP A 179 -16.88 2.54 9.53
CA ASP A 179 -16.82 3.86 10.17
C ASP A 179 -16.02 4.92 9.39
N GLY A 180 -15.56 4.61 8.17
CA GLY A 180 -14.77 5.51 7.33
C GLY A 180 -13.26 5.50 7.62
N GLY A 181 -12.83 4.87 8.72
CA GLY A 181 -11.44 4.86 9.14
C GLY A 181 -10.90 6.23 9.56
N GLU A 182 -9.58 6.34 9.65
CA GLU A 182 -8.87 7.55 10.05
C GLU A 182 -7.90 8.00 8.97
N LEU A 183 -7.69 9.30 8.87
CA LEU A 183 -6.71 9.90 7.99
C LEU A 183 -5.54 10.42 8.83
N ALA A 184 -4.45 9.67 8.84
CA ALA A 184 -3.21 10.06 9.48
C ALA A 184 -2.45 11.03 8.57
N LEU A 185 -1.98 12.13 9.14
CA LEU A 185 -1.26 13.18 8.44
C LEU A 185 0.12 13.39 9.05
N GLU A 186 1.14 13.53 8.20
CA GLU A 186 2.41 14.15 8.62
C GLU A 186 2.24 15.63 8.86
N SER A 187 3.17 16.23 9.59
CA SER A 187 3.24 17.69 9.77
C SER A 187 3.58 18.36 8.43
N GLY A 188 2.97 19.52 8.15
CA GLY A 188 3.25 20.30 6.94
C GLY A 188 2.03 20.59 6.07
N PHE A 189 0.90 19.95 6.32
CA PHE A 189 -0.35 20.32 5.66
C PHE A 189 -0.91 21.65 6.19
N ASP A 190 -1.47 22.47 5.26
CA ASP A 190 -2.16 23.70 5.64
C ASP A 190 -3.35 23.38 6.57
N TYR A 191 -3.36 24.00 7.73
CA TYR A 191 -4.42 23.82 8.74
C TYR A 191 -5.83 24.12 8.20
N LYS A 192 -5.98 25.04 7.25
CA LYS A 192 -7.28 25.34 6.63
C LYS A 192 -7.77 24.13 5.82
N GLN A 193 -6.88 23.50 5.06
CA GLN A 193 -7.20 22.30 4.28
C GLN A 193 -7.57 21.13 5.20
N VAL A 194 -6.82 20.94 6.29
CA VAL A 194 -7.14 19.92 7.30
C VAL A 194 -8.52 20.15 7.91
N ARG A 195 -8.87 21.39 8.26
CA ARG A 195 -10.22 21.71 8.76
C ARG A 195 -11.33 21.44 7.75
N GLU A 196 -11.10 21.69 6.47
CA GLU A 196 -12.10 21.36 5.43
C GLU A 196 -12.30 19.84 5.32
N LEU A 197 -11.24 19.04 5.43
CA LEU A 197 -11.35 17.58 5.50
C LEU A 197 -12.18 17.14 6.72
N MET A 198 -11.93 17.72 7.88
CA MET A 198 -12.71 17.43 9.09
C MET A 198 -14.20 17.78 8.92
N LYS A 199 -14.51 18.94 8.30
CA LYS A 199 -15.90 19.33 8.02
C LYS A 199 -16.60 18.36 7.08
N LYS A 200 -15.88 17.74 6.15
CA LYS A 200 -16.38 16.69 5.26
C LYS A 200 -16.59 15.34 5.97
N GLY A 201 -16.18 15.23 7.22
CA GLY A 201 -16.38 14.05 8.06
C GLY A 201 -15.19 13.11 8.15
N HIS A 202 -14.00 13.53 7.68
CA HIS A 202 -12.78 12.75 7.91
C HIS A 202 -12.36 12.82 9.38
N LYS A 203 -12.03 11.69 9.96
CA LYS A 203 -11.34 11.61 11.25
C LYS A 203 -9.85 11.82 11.01
N ILE A 204 -9.32 12.92 11.50
CA ILE A 204 -7.90 13.29 11.32
C ILE A 204 -7.10 12.92 12.56
N ILE A 205 -5.95 12.29 12.35
CA ILE A 205 -4.92 12.06 13.38
C ILE A 205 -3.56 12.55 12.86
N TYR A 206 -2.69 12.98 13.77
CA TYR A 206 -1.30 13.34 13.48
C TYR A 206 -0.41 12.25 14.06
N ASP A 207 -0.18 11.20 13.29
CA ASP A 207 0.59 10.02 13.69
C ASP A 207 1.17 9.33 12.46
N LEU A 208 2.26 9.91 11.93
CA LEU A 208 3.06 9.32 10.87
C LEU A 208 4.54 9.51 11.17
#